data_d139cbd53d87e5f7b523e617fb9dab19
#
_entry.id   d139cbd53d87e5f7b523e617fb9dab19
#
_cell.length_a   1.000
_cell.length_b   1.000
_cell.length_c   1.000
_cell.angle_alpha   90.00
_cell.angle_beta   90.00
_cell.angle_gamma   90.00
#
_symmetry.space_group_name_H-M   'P 1'
#
loop_
_entity.id
_entity.type
_entity.pdbx_description
1 polymer ?
#
loop_
_entity_poly.entity_id
_entity_poly.type
_entity_poly.pdbx_seq_one_letter_code
_entity_poly.pdbx_strand_id
1 'polypeptide(L)'
;MELLNSIFNGTALALLGAALAAGLAGVGSAKGVGIAGEAASGVLTEDSSKFGQTLLLQALPGTQGIYGLLVAFLILNNIGIFGTPLEITTTQGIMYIASALPTAIVGYHSGIAQGRASAAAMGIIAKKPEDLAKAMLYPAMVETYAVLALLLSILILINI
;
A
#
# COMPACT_ATOMS: atom_id res chain seq x y z
N MET A 1 -11.99 33.73 -9.35
CA MET A 1 -12.13 32.63 -10.33
C MET A 1 -10.76 32.20 -10.87
N GLU A 2 -9.90 33.13 -11.34
CA GLU A 2 -8.54 32.77 -11.84
C GLU A 2 -7.67 32.06 -10.82
N LEU A 3 -7.67 32.49 -9.55
CA LEU A 3 -6.90 31.85 -8.48
C LEU A 3 -7.34 30.41 -8.23
N LEU A 4 -8.65 30.13 -8.25
CA LEU A 4 -9.18 28.77 -8.11
C LEU A 4 -8.79 27.90 -9.31
N ASN A 5 -8.85 28.41 -10.53
CA ASN A 5 -8.46 27.70 -11.72
C ASN A 5 -6.93 27.42 -11.76
N SER A 6 -6.10 28.30 -11.18
CA SER A 6 -4.66 28.08 -11.10
C SER A 6 -4.29 27.00 -10.05
N ILE A 7 -5.06 26.87 -8.98
CA ILE A 7 -4.84 25.88 -7.92
C ILE A 7 -5.40 24.49 -8.31
N PHE A 8 -6.58 24.46 -8.95
CA PHE A 8 -7.27 23.22 -9.34
C PHE A 8 -7.08 22.89 -10.83
N ASN A 9 -5.88 23.10 -11.38
CA ASN A 9 -5.56 22.62 -12.73
C ASN A 9 -5.41 21.09 -12.76
N GLY A 10 -5.50 20.50 -13.95
CA GLY A 10 -5.46 19.04 -14.12
C GLY A 10 -4.19 18.39 -13.56
N THR A 11 -3.04 19.03 -13.73
CA THR A 11 -1.76 18.54 -13.21
C THR A 11 -1.75 18.52 -11.68
N ALA A 12 -2.23 19.59 -11.01
CA ALA A 12 -2.31 19.63 -9.57
C ALA A 12 -3.23 18.53 -9.00
N LEU A 13 -4.36 18.28 -9.66
CA LEU A 13 -5.28 17.18 -9.28
C LEU A 13 -4.64 15.82 -9.50
N ALA A 14 -3.92 15.60 -10.59
CA ALA A 14 -3.20 14.36 -10.83
C ALA A 14 -2.10 14.11 -9.78
N LEU A 15 -1.34 15.16 -9.41
CA LEU A 15 -0.36 15.08 -8.32
C LEU A 15 -1.01 14.75 -6.98
N LEU A 16 -2.19 15.31 -6.70
CA LEU A 16 -2.97 14.95 -5.51
C LEU A 16 -3.36 13.47 -5.53
N GLY A 17 -3.80 12.95 -6.69
CA GLY A 17 -4.08 11.52 -6.86
C GLY A 17 -2.87 10.66 -6.53
N ALA A 18 -1.70 10.98 -7.10
CA ALA A 18 -0.46 10.27 -6.82
C ALA A 18 -0.08 10.32 -5.33
N ALA A 19 -0.19 11.50 -4.70
CA ALA A 19 0.08 11.66 -3.27
C ALA A 19 -0.87 10.84 -2.39
N LEU A 20 -2.16 10.76 -2.73
CA LEU A 20 -3.15 9.94 -2.03
C LEU A 20 -2.83 8.45 -2.15
N ALA A 21 -2.51 7.95 -3.34
CA ALA A 21 -2.16 6.55 -3.56
C ALA A 21 -0.97 6.13 -2.69
N ALA A 22 0.15 6.83 -2.81
CA ALA A 22 1.37 6.51 -2.06
C ALA A 22 1.21 6.78 -0.56
N GLY A 23 0.62 7.92 -0.18
CA GLY A 23 0.52 8.36 1.20
C GLY A 23 -0.38 7.46 2.04
N LEU A 24 -1.61 7.21 1.60
CA LEU A 24 -2.55 6.40 2.40
C LEU A 24 -2.13 4.94 2.47
N ALA A 25 -1.76 4.32 1.35
CA ALA A 25 -1.27 2.94 1.36
C ALA A 25 0.02 2.81 2.19
N GLY A 26 0.93 3.78 2.08
CA GLY A 26 2.16 3.84 2.87
C GLY A 26 1.91 3.93 4.38
N VAL A 27 0.96 4.76 4.81
CA VAL A 27 0.56 4.85 6.23
C VAL A 27 -0.05 3.54 6.72
N GLY A 28 -0.88 2.88 5.88
CA GLY A 28 -1.44 1.55 6.18
C GLY A 28 -0.35 0.52 6.42
N SER A 29 0.63 0.44 5.51
CA SER A 29 1.79 -0.44 5.61
C SER A 29 2.66 -0.13 6.82
N ALA A 30 3.00 1.13 7.06
CA ALA A 30 3.82 1.52 8.21
C ALA A 30 3.20 1.08 9.54
N LYS A 31 1.88 1.29 9.70
CA LYS A 31 1.14 0.81 10.88
C LYS A 31 1.11 -0.70 10.97
N GLY A 32 0.85 -1.39 9.85
CA GLY A 32 0.81 -2.85 9.82
C GLY A 32 2.14 -3.51 10.17
N VAL A 33 3.23 -3.03 9.56
CA VAL A 33 4.60 -3.48 9.84
C VAL A 33 4.97 -3.23 11.31
N GLY A 34 4.57 -2.06 11.86
CA GLY A 34 4.77 -1.74 13.27
C GLY A 34 4.06 -2.72 14.21
N ILE A 35 2.76 -2.98 13.99
CA ILE A 35 1.98 -3.95 14.78
C ILE A 35 2.61 -5.35 14.75
N ALA A 36 3.01 -5.82 13.55
CA ALA A 36 3.67 -7.11 13.41
C ALA A 36 5.04 -7.13 14.09
N GLY A 37 5.80 -6.02 14.02
CA GLY A 37 7.12 -5.87 14.64
C GLY A 37 7.08 -5.91 16.16
N GLU A 38 6.07 -5.29 16.77
CA GLU A 38 5.84 -5.37 18.23
C GLU A 38 5.67 -6.83 18.67
N ALA A 39 4.82 -7.60 17.98
CA ALA A 39 4.63 -9.02 18.27
C ALA A 39 5.89 -9.87 18.00
N ALA A 40 6.62 -9.57 16.91
CA ALA A 40 7.88 -10.23 16.58
C ALA A 40 8.92 -10.04 17.68
N SER A 41 9.05 -8.83 18.21
CA SER A 41 9.97 -8.52 19.30
C SER A 41 9.69 -9.36 20.55
N GLY A 42 8.41 -9.59 20.88
CA GLY A 42 8.02 -10.48 21.98
C GLY A 42 8.50 -11.92 21.77
N VAL A 43 8.35 -12.48 20.57
CA VAL A 43 8.85 -13.83 20.24
C VAL A 43 10.36 -13.91 20.35
N LEU A 44 11.07 -12.88 19.88
CA LEU A 44 12.55 -12.87 19.85
C LEU A 44 13.18 -12.69 21.24
N THR A 45 12.47 -12.11 22.22
CA THR A 45 12.93 -12.07 23.61
C THR A 45 12.98 -13.44 24.24
N GLU A 46 12.14 -14.39 23.81
CA GLU A 46 12.13 -15.76 24.27
C GLU A 46 13.10 -16.64 23.48
N ASP A 47 13.16 -16.47 22.16
CA ASP A 47 13.99 -17.28 21.28
C ASP A 47 14.46 -16.50 20.05
N SER A 48 15.67 -16.01 20.07
CA SER A 48 16.28 -15.23 18.98
C SER A 48 16.53 -16.04 17.71
N SER A 49 16.53 -17.37 17.76
CA SER A 49 16.71 -18.22 16.57
C SER A 49 15.53 -18.08 15.57
N LYS A 50 14.39 -17.55 16.00
CA LYS A 50 13.18 -17.35 15.20
C LYS A 50 13.18 -16.04 14.38
N PHE A 51 14.31 -15.30 14.34
CA PHE A 51 14.41 -14.01 13.67
C PHE A 51 13.94 -14.05 12.19
N GLY A 52 14.40 -15.02 11.41
CA GLY A 52 14.04 -15.11 10.00
C GLY A 52 12.54 -15.30 9.76
N GLN A 53 11.89 -16.13 10.56
CA GLN A 53 10.45 -16.41 10.44
C GLN A 53 9.59 -15.21 10.88
N THR A 54 9.97 -14.54 11.97
CA THR A 54 9.26 -13.35 12.44
C THR A 54 9.44 -12.18 11.48
N LEU A 55 10.63 -12.01 10.89
CA LEU A 55 10.90 -11.00 9.89
C LEU A 55 10.03 -11.17 8.64
N LEU A 56 9.86 -12.39 8.14
CA LEU A 56 8.98 -12.68 7.00
C LEU A 56 7.53 -12.27 7.28
N LEU A 57 6.98 -12.62 8.45
CA LEU A 57 5.63 -12.22 8.84
C LEU A 57 5.51 -10.70 9.02
N GLN A 58 6.55 -10.04 9.55
CA GLN A 58 6.55 -8.58 9.72
C GLN A 58 6.61 -7.85 8.38
N ALA A 59 7.27 -8.41 7.37
CA ALA A 59 7.42 -7.76 6.06
C ALA A 59 6.13 -7.75 5.23
N LEU A 60 5.22 -8.73 5.43
CA LEU A 60 4.00 -8.88 4.63
C LEU A 60 3.15 -7.60 4.56
N PRO A 61 2.79 -6.92 5.66
CA PRO A 61 1.97 -5.71 5.60
C PRO A 61 2.69 -4.49 4.97
N GLY A 62 3.92 -4.65 4.48
CA GLY A 62 4.66 -3.64 3.73
C GLY A 62 4.25 -3.53 2.26
N THR A 63 3.64 -4.57 1.69
CA THR A 63 3.33 -4.67 0.26
C THR A 63 2.35 -3.62 -0.24
N GLN A 64 1.35 -3.23 0.57
CA GLN A 64 0.36 -2.22 0.19
C GLN A 64 1.00 -0.85 -0.06
N GLY A 65 2.03 -0.48 0.71
CA GLY A 65 2.80 0.75 0.47
C GLY A 65 3.51 0.74 -0.88
N ILE A 66 4.04 -0.43 -1.28
CA ILE A 66 4.66 -0.62 -2.60
C ILE A 66 3.60 -0.48 -3.71
N TYR A 67 2.39 -1.03 -3.53
CA TYR A 67 1.29 -0.89 -4.49
C TYR A 67 0.86 0.56 -4.66
N GLY A 68 0.72 1.31 -3.56
CA GLY A 68 0.42 2.73 -3.60
C GLY A 68 1.49 3.55 -4.30
N LEU A 69 2.77 3.24 -4.05
CA LEU A 69 3.90 3.87 -4.74
C LEU A 69 3.89 3.56 -6.24
N LEU A 70 3.57 2.32 -6.63
CA LEU A 70 3.46 1.93 -8.04
C LEU A 70 2.36 2.75 -8.76
N VAL A 71 1.17 2.87 -8.17
CA VAL A 71 0.08 3.68 -8.74
C VAL A 71 0.50 5.15 -8.85
N ALA A 72 1.13 5.71 -7.83
CA ALA A 72 1.65 7.07 -7.85
C ALA A 72 2.67 7.27 -8.97
N PHE A 73 3.63 6.34 -9.11
CA PHE A 73 4.63 6.38 -10.18
C PHE A 73 3.99 6.35 -11.57
N LEU A 74 2.99 5.49 -11.78
CA LEU A 74 2.27 5.42 -13.06
C LEU A 74 1.54 6.74 -13.37
N ILE A 75 0.88 7.37 -12.38
CA ILE A 75 0.26 8.69 -12.56
C ILE A 75 1.32 9.72 -12.93
N LEU A 76 2.43 9.81 -12.20
CA LEU A 76 3.50 10.78 -12.45
C LEU A 76 4.13 10.58 -13.84
N ASN A 77 4.29 9.33 -14.27
CA ASN A 77 4.78 9.02 -15.60
C ASN A 77 3.78 9.45 -16.69
N ASN A 78 2.49 9.19 -16.51
CA ASN A 78 1.45 9.54 -17.49
C ASN A 78 1.28 11.03 -17.66
N ILE A 79 1.53 11.86 -16.64
CA ILE A 79 1.47 13.33 -16.75
C ILE A 79 2.80 13.95 -17.19
N GLY A 80 3.82 13.14 -17.50
CA GLY A 80 5.09 13.58 -18.06
C GLY A 80 6.08 14.20 -17.07
N ILE A 81 5.94 13.94 -15.76
CA ILE A 81 6.88 14.49 -14.75
C ILE A 81 8.33 14.05 -14.98
N PHE A 82 8.53 12.81 -15.46
CA PHE A 82 9.87 12.26 -15.71
C PHE A 82 10.39 12.51 -17.15
N GLY A 83 9.64 13.25 -17.95
CA GLY A 83 9.98 13.50 -19.36
C GLY A 83 9.47 14.85 -19.85
N THR A 84 8.72 14.86 -20.95
CA THR A 84 8.07 16.08 -21.46
C THR A 84 6.74 16.29 -20.73
N PRO A 85 6.56 17.39 -19.98
CA PRO A 85 5.29 17.68 -19.33
C PRO A 85 4.14 17.74 -20.33
N LEU A 86 3.03 17.08 -19.98
CA LEU A 86 1.81 17.06 -20.79
C LEU A 86 0.79 18.07 -20.23
N GLU A 87 -0.02 18.64 -21.11
CA GLU A 87 -1.16 19.43 -20.70
C GLU A 87 -2.30 18.51 -20.25
N ILE A 88 -2.62 18.58 -18.97
CA ILE A 88 -3.65 17.76 -18.33
C ILE A 88 -4.89 18.62 -18.10
N THR A 89 -6.02 18.21 -18.67
CA THR A 89 -7.30 18.87 -18.43
C THR A 89 -7.78 18.59 -17.00
N THR A 90 -8.62 19.46 -16.44
CA THR A 90 -9.22 19.27 -15.11
C THR A 90 -9.98 17.94 -15.01
N THR A 91 -10.67 17.54 -16.09
CA THR A 91 -11.37 16.25 -16.15
C THR A 91 -10.40 15.08 -16.01
N GLN A 92 -9.31 15.08 -16.74
CA GLN A 92 -8.27 14.04 -16.60
C GLN A 92 -7.66 14.05 -15.19
N GLY A 93 -7.41 15.23 -14.61
CA GLY A 93 -6.93 15.33 -13.23
C GLY A 93 -7.86 14.65 -12.21
N ILE A 94 -9.18 14.82 -12.36
CA ILE A 94 -10.18 14.13 -11.54
C ILE A 94 -10.15 12.61 -11.79
N MET A 95 -9.99 12.17 -13.03
CA MET A 95 -9.87 10.75 -13.37
C MET A 95 -8.62 10.12 -12.74
N TYR A 96 -7.47 10.84 -12.66
CA TYR A 96 -6.29 10.38 -11.94
C TYR A 96 -6.55 10.24 -10.43
N ILE A 97 -7.29 11.16 -9.80
CA ILE A 97 -7.73 10.97 -8.41
C ILE A 97 -8.59 9.72 -8.29
N ALA A 98 -9.58 9.54 -9.15
CA ALA A 98 -10.48 8.39 -9.13
C ALA A 98 -9.71 7.06 -9.29
N SER A 99 -8.68 7.02 -10.14
CA SER A 99 -7.83 5.85 -10.32
C SER A 99 -6.97 5.53 -9.09
N ALA A 100 -6.57 6.53 -8.32
CA ALA A 100 -5.76 6.38 -7.12
C ALA A 100 -6.54 5.83 -5.92
N LEU A 101 -7.83 6.18 -5.79
CA LEU A 101 -8.67 5.91 -4.62
C LEU A 101 -8.77 4.42 -4.24
N PRO A 102 -8.96 3.46 -5.16
CA PRO A 102 -9.03 2.05 -4.77
C PRO A 102 -7.79 1.59 -4.01
N THR A 103 -6.59 1.82 -4.56
CA THR A 103 -5.33 1.45 -3.91
C THR A 103 -5.08 2.26 -2.63
N ALA A 104 -5.40 3.55 -2.61
CA ALA A 104 -5.24 4.42 -1.45
C ALA A 104 -6.08 3.91 -0.26
N ILE A 105 -7.38 3.70 -0.45
CA ILE A 105 -8.32 3.34 0.62
C ILE A 105 -8.09 1.90 1.07
N VAL A 106 -8.08 0.97 0.12
CA VAL A 106 -7.92 -0.45 0.44
C VAL A 106 -6.52 -0.73 0.98
N GLY A 107 -5.47 -0.12 0.41
CA GLY A 107 -4.10 -0.25 0.89
C GLY A 107 -3.93 0.22 2.34
N TYR A 108 -4.56 1.34 2.72
CA TYR A 108 -4.58 1.81 4.10
C TYR A 108 -5.19 0.78 5.06
N HIS A 109 -6.39 0.29 4.76
CA HIS A 109 -7.11 -0.62 5.66
C HIS A 109 -6.54 -2.03 5.66
N SER A 110 -6.19 -2.58 4.48
CA SER A 110 -5.63 -3.93 4.38
C SER A 110 -4.24 -4.03 5.00
N GLY A 111 -3.38 -3.01 4.86
CA GLY A 111 -2.06 -3.00 5.51
C GLY A 111 -2.16 -3.14 7.03
N ILE A 112 -3.07 -2.38 7.67
CA ILE A 112 -3.32 -2.48 9.11
C ILE A 112 -3.91 -3.85 9.47
N ALA A 113 -4.88 -4.34 8.71
CA ALA A 113 -5.52 -5.63 8.96
C ALA A 113 -4.53 -6.79 8.79
N GLN A 114 -3.68 -6.75 7.76
CA GLN A 114 -2.63 -7.72 7.53
C GLN A 114 -1.58 -7.71 8.64
N GLY A 115 -1.21 -6.51 9.14
CA GLY A 115 -0.31 -6.39 10.29
C GLY A 115 -0.86 -7.06 11.55
N ARG A 116 -2.15 -6.91 11.81
CA ARG A 116 -2.82 -7.63 12.93
C ARG A 116 -2.85 -9.13 12.71
N ALA A 117 -3.14 -9.60 11.50
CA ALA A 117 -3.09 -11.02 11.15
C ALA A 117 -1.67 -11.61 11.31
N SER A 118 -0.64 -10.85 10.85
CA SER A 118 0.76 -11.23 11.05
C SER A 118 1.14 -11.29 12.52
N ALA A 119 0.74 -10.29 13.32
CA ALA A 119 0.99 -10.28 14.77
C ALA A 119 0.36 -11.49 15.46
N ALA A 120 -0.87 -11.85 15.12
CA ALA A 120 -1.51 -13.05 15.64
C ALA A 120 -0.77 -14.34 15.22
N ALA A 121 -0.27 -14.39 13.97
CA ALA A 121 0.49 -15.52 13.45
C ALA A 121 1.85 -15.71 14.14
N MET A 122 2.42 -14.66 14.78
CA MET A 122 3.64 -14.80 15.61
C MET A 122 3.46 -15.83 16.73
N GLY A 123 2.23 -15.98 17.25
CA GLY A 123 1.93 -17.02 18.24
C GLY A 123 2.11 -18.46 17.71
N ILE A 124 1.94 -18.66 16.40
CA ILE A 124 2.23 -19.96 15.76
C ILE A 124 3.74 -20.17 15.74
N ILE A 125 4.50 -19.17 15.29
CA ILE A 125 5.97 -19.23 15.22
C ILE A 125 6.58 -19.43 16.60
N ALA A 126 6.03 -18.79 17.63
CA ALA A 126 6.50 -18.97 19.01
C ALA A 126 6.46 -20.43 19.47
N LYS A 127 5.41 -21.17 19.07
CA LYS A 127 5.17 -22.55 19.54
C LYS A 127 5.56 -23.63 18.52
N LYS A 128 5.45 -23.33 17.21
CA LYS A 128 5.64 -24.27 16.11
C LYS A 128 6.33 -23.57 14.94
N PRO A 129 7.62 -23.29 15.03
CA PRO A 129 8.34 -22.55 13.97
C PRO A 129 8.32 -23.29 12.62
N GLU A 130 8.15 -24.62 12.60
CA GLU A 130 8.00 -25.43 11.39
C GLU A 130 6.69 -25.13 10.61
N ASP A 131 5.68 -24.55 11.26
CA ASP A 131 4.39 -24.19 10.65
C ASP A 131 4.39 -22.78 10.00
N LEU A 132 5.55 -22.22 9.63
CA LEU A 132 5.68 -20.89 9.02
C LEU A 132 4.74 -20.70 7.82
N ALA A 133 4.68 -21.68 6.92
CA ALA A 133 3.81 -21.61 5.75
C ALA A 133 2.34 -21.44 6.14
N LYS A 134 1.87 -22.14 7.16
CA LYS A 134 0.50 -22.00 7.67
C LYS A 134 0.28 -20.62 8.32
N ALA A 135 1.27 -20.13 9.06
CA ALA A 135 1.23 -18.81 9.68
C ALA A 135 1.11 -17.69 8.65
N MET A 136 1.79 -17.81 7.49
CA MET A 136 1.78 -16.83 6.41
C MET A 136 0.45 -16.80 5.63
N LEU A 137 -0.31 -17.89 5.59
CA LEU A 137 -1.57 -17.94 4.83
C LEU A 137 -2.61 -16.93 5.34
N TYR A 138 -2.73 -16.72 6.65
CA TYR A 138 -3.72 -15.80 7.21
C TYR A 138 -3.49 -14.35 6.79
N PRO A 139 -2.30 -13.76 6.96
CA PRO A 139 -2.05 -12.41 6.44
C PRO A 139 -2.10 -12.35 4.90
N ALA A 140 -1.67 -13.38 4.17
CA ALA A 140 -1.74 -13.42 2.71
C ALA A 140 -3.19 -13.33 2.19
N MET A 141 -4.17 -13.89 2.89
CA MET A 141 -5.57 -13.75 2.52
C MET A 141 -6.06 -12.30 2.61
N VAL A 142 -5.54 -11.50 3.53
CA VAL A 142 -5.87 -10.08 3.63
C VAL A 142 -5.29 -9.29 2.45
N GLU A 143 -4.11 -9.67 1.99
CA GLU A 143 -3.42 -9.02 0.87
C GLU A 143 -4.20 -9.11 -0.44
N THR A 144 -4.95 -10.18 -0.66
CA THR A 144 -5.71 -10.38 -1.90
C THR A 144 -6.60 -9.19 -2.25
N TYR A 145 -7.21 -8.53 -1.27
CA TYR A 145 -8.04 -7.34 -1.49
C TYR A 145 -7.23 -6.13 -1.94
N ALA A 146 -6.01 -5.97 -1.43
CA ALA A 146 -5.10 -4.91 -1.90
C ALA A 146 -4.66 -5.12 -3.34
N VAL A 147 -4.41 -6.38 -3.74
CA VAL A 147 -4.07 -6.75 -5.12
C VAL A 147 -5.26 -6.46 -6.06
N LEU A 148 -6.49 -6.78 -5.66
CA LEU A 148 -7.70 -6.45 -6.45
C LEU A 148 -7.88 -4.93 -6.60
N ALA A 149 -7.60 -4.15 -5.55
CA ALA A 149 -7.66 -2.70 -5.60
C ALA A 149 -6.58 -2.11 -6.50
N LEU A 150 -5.35 -2.65 -6.45
CA LEU A 150 -4.27 -2.29 -7.35
C LEU A 150 -4.66 -2.54 -8.81
N LEU A 151 -5.21 -3.73 -9.10
CA LEU A 151 -5.67 -4.07 -10.44
C LEU A 151 -6.72 -3.07 -10.94
N LEU A 152 -7.72 -2.73 -10.11
CA LEU A 152 -8.74 -1.74 -10.47
C LEU A 152 -8.12 -0.36 -10.73
N SER A 153 -7.19 0.09 -9.89
CA SER A 153 -6.47 1.35 -10.09
C SER A 153 -5.74 1.38 -11.43
N ILE A 154 -5.03 0.30 -11.77
CA ILE A 154 -4.30 0.19 -13.05
C ILE A 154 -5.28 0.16 -14.23
N LEU A 155 -6.39 -0.59 -14.13
CA LEU A 155 -7.41 -0.64 -15.19
C LEU A 155 -8.02 0.72 -15.48
N ILE A 156 -8.23 1.57 -14.47
CA ILE A 156 -8.69 2.95 -14.69
C ILE A 156 -7.58 3.77 -15.36
N LEU A 157 -6.33 3.67 -14.85
CA LEU A 157 -5.19 4.45 -15.35
C LEU A 157 -4.88 4.23 -16.83
N ILE A 158 -4.98 2.99 -17.31
CA ILE A 158 -4.69 2.68 -18.73
C ILE A 158 -5.77 3.16 -19.70
N ASN A 159 -6.90 3.68 -19.18
CA ASN A 159 -8.01 4.23 -19.96
C ASN A 159 -8.12 5.76 -19.84
N ILE A 160 -7.18 6.45 -19.23
CA ILE A 160 -7.06 7.92 -19.18
C ILE A 160 -6.16 8.43 -20.27
#